data_29d9fd5818056997c5c2f028739c3721
#
_entry.id   29d9fd5818056997c5c2f028739c3721
#
_cell.length_a   1.000
_cell.length_b   1.000
_cell.length_c   1.000
_cell.angle_alpha   90.00
_cell.angle_beta   90.00
_cell.angle_gamma   90.00
#
_symmetry.space_group_name_H-M   'P 1'
#
loop_
_entity.id
_entity.type
_entity.pdbx_description
1 polymer ?
#
loop_
_entity_poly.entity_id
_entity_poly.type
_entity_poly.pdbx_seq_one_letter_code
_entity_poly.pdbx_strand_id
1 'polypeptide(L)'
;MNFSLHRQIIILLKSNLSLIRKIILYVVCFGLLYSAAEYYFGIWINDKREYIPLLIRVMAAAVFMGFSIAVFEGYLYMSFRKKPFLLIVILRSVSYSAIITFWLIVINGIWESIDNSISFVEGVVYYLQSEAYLVNLVTLIVLFIVILGVNQINSLHRKGELMKFILGRFHQPKEIEQLFCFIDLNHSTTIAEKLGNLRFGSFLKDYYSDITDAIRYSGAEIYMYVGDEIILSWPVTGKTNYNKVLSCFFMMKETIRMKEDVYMQRYGYVPEFKAGLHGGKVLVTWVGELKKEIIYLGDVLNTASRIQGECKRMGCDFLVSEYIKDKILDPEYTIDFADELVPRGKESKIKVYRVVDATSN
;
A
#
# COMPACT_ATOMS: atom_id res chain seq x y z
N MET A 1 -23.19 -0.66 17.01
CA MET A 1 -21.88 -1.29 17.25
C MET A 1 -21.45 -2.35 16.21
N ASN A 2 -22.37 -3.04 15.52
CA ASN A 2 -21.98 -4.11 14.57
C ASN A 2 -21.66 -3.66 13.13
N PHE A 3 -22.10 -2.51 12.68
CA PHE A 3 -21.95 -2.09 11.27
C PHE A 3 -20.51 -1.61 10.94
N SER A 4 -19.87 -0.92 11.87
CA SER A 4 -18.49 -0.40 11.68
C SER A 4 -17.43 -1.51 11.73
N LEU A 5 -17.57 -2.47 12.65
CA LEU A 5 -16.67 -3.62 12.76
C LEU A 5 -16.77 -4.53 11.52
N HIS A 6 -17.98 -4.76 11.02
CA HIS A 6 -18.23 -5.54 9.80
C HIS A 6 -17.59 -4.86 8.57
N ARG A 7 -17.73 -3.53 8.47
CA ARG A 7 -17.11 -2.73 7.39
C ARG A 7 -15.58 -2.79 7.44
N GLN A 8 -14.97 -2.74 8.62
CA GLN A 8 -13.51 -2.87 8.79
C GLN A 8 -12.99 -4.27 8.47
N ILE A 9 -13.69 -5.31 8.90
CA ILE A 9 -13.35 -6.70 8.55
C ILE A 9 -13.41 -6.88 7.03
N ILE A 10 -14.43 -6.33 6.36
CA ILE A 10 -14.53 -6.37 4.90
C ILE A 10 -13.37 -5.61 4.24
N ILE A 11 -12.96 -4.48 4.79
CA ILE A 11 -11.85 -3.68 4.29
C ILE A 11 -10.51 -4.42 4.42
N LEU A 12 -10.25 -5.01 5.59
CA LEU A 12 -9.08 -5.85 5.84
C LEU A 12 -9.07 -7.08 4.92
N LEU A 13 -10.21 -7.73 4.75
CA LEU A 13 -10.34 -8.87 3.84
C LEU A 13 -10.12 -8.45 2.39
N LYS A 14 -10.71 -7.34 1.92
CA LYS A 14 -10.53 -6.85 0.54
C LYS A 14 -9.10 -6.38 0.26
N SER A 15 -8.43 -5.73 1.22
CA SER A 15 -7.03 -5.32 1.06
C SER A 15 -6.09 -6.52 1.01
N ASN A 16 -6.33 -7.52 1.86
CA ASN A 16 -5.59 -8.78 1.86
C ASN A 16 -5.86 -9.61 0.59
N LEU A 17 -7.11 -9.67 0.11
CA LEU A 17 -7.45 -10.36 -1.14
C LEU A 17 -6.72 -9.73 -2.35
N SER A 18 -6.60 -8.41 -2.39
CA SER A 18 -5.86 -7.72 -3.45
C SER A 18 -4.37 -8.05 -3.39
N LEU A 19 -3.78 -8.14 -2.19
CA LEU A 19 -2.39 -8.55 -1.99
C LEU A 19 -2.17 -10.01 -2.41
N ILE A 20 -3.03 -10.91 -1.94
CA ILE A 20 -3.02 -12.34 -2.28
C ILE A 20 -3.08 -12.54 -3.79
N ARG A 21 -4.03 -11.88 -4.47
CA ARG A 21 -4.14 -11.96 -5.95
C ARG A 21 -2.87 -11.51 -6.66
N LYS A 22 -2.21 -10.46 -6.19
CA LYS A 22 -0.95 -9.98 -6.78
C LYS A 22 0.18 -10.96 -6.57
N ILE A 23 0.32 -11.51 -5.36
CA ILE A 23 1.35 -12.53 -5.05
C ILE A 23 1.15 -13.75 -5.95
N ILE A 24 -0.08 -14.29 -6.02
CA ILE A 24 -0.38 -15.42 -6.89
C ILE A 24 -0.06 -15.11 -8.35
N LEU A 25 -0.47 -13.93 -8.85
CA LEU A 25 -0.18 -13.54 -10.23
C LEU A 25 1.33 -13.48 -10.51
N TYR A 26 2.12 -12.87 -9.62
CA TYR A 26 3.58 -12.81 -9.78
C TYR A 26 4.22 -14.18 -9.75
N VAL A 27 3.79 -15.05 -8.83
CA VAL A 27 4.34 -16.40 -8.69
C VAL A 27 3.96 -17.27 -9.91
N VAL A 28 2.74 -17.13 -10.43
CA VAL A 28 2.31 -17.81 -11.66
C VAL A 28 3.10 -17.33 -12.88
N CYS A 29 3.21 -16.00 -13.08
CA CYS A 29 4.01 -15.45 -14.18
C CYS A 29 5.47 -15.90 -14.10
N PHE A 30 6.04 -15.90 -12.90
CA PHE A 30 7.39 -16.38 -12.69
C PHE A 30 7.51 -17.88 -12.97
N GLY A 31 6.57 -18.70 -12.52
CA GLY A 31 6.54 -20.14 -12.79
C GLY A 31 6.52 -20.44 -14.30
N LEU A 32 5.73 -19.68 -15.08
CA LEU A 32 5.71 -19.80 -16.54
C LEU A 32 7.07 -19.46 -17.17
N LEU A 33 7.69 -18.35 -16.76
CA LEU A 33 8.99 -17.94 -17.25
C LEU A 33 10.08 -18.94 -16.87
N TYR A 34 10.06 -19.41 -15.63
CA TYR A 34 11.01 -20.40 -15.12
C TYR A 34 10.89 -21.73 -15.86
N SER A 35 9.66 -22.27 -16.06
CA SER A 35 9.45 -23.52 -16.78
C SER A 35 9.92 -23.43 -18.23
N ALA A 36 9.69 -22.28 -18.89
CA ALA A 36 10.18 -22.04 -20.23
C ALA A 36 11.72 -22.00 -20.26
N ALA A 37 12.34 -21.27 -19.34
CA ALA A 37 13.78 -21.17 -19.24
C ALA A 37 14.44 -22.53 -18.96
N GLU A 38 13.89 -23.33 -18.04
CA GLU A 38 14.36 -24.66 -17.70
C GLU A 38 14.25 -25.63 -18.88
N TYR A 39 13.15 -25.54 -19.62
CA TYR A 39 12.94 -26.36 -20.82
C TYR A 39 13.93 -26.04 -21.93
N TYR A 40 14.10 -24.75 -22.26
CA TYR A 40 15.06 -24.32 -23.28
C TYR A 40 16.51 -24.61 -22.90
N PHE A 41 16.84 -24.46 -21.61
CA PHE A 41 18.15 -24.86 -21.11
C PHE A 41 18.37 -26.38 -21.20
N GLY A 42 17.35 -27.19 -20.87
CA GLY A 42 17.36 -28.64 -21.05
C GLY A 42 17.62 -29.04 -22.52
N ILE A 43 16.94 -28.41 -23.48
CA ILE A 43 17.18 -28.62 -24.91
C ILE A 43 18.68 -28.32 -25.26
N TRP A 44 19.21 -27.22 -24.72
CA TRP A 44 20.59 -26.78 -24.99
C TRP A 44 21.63 -27.80 -24.50
N ILE A 45 21.37 -28.43 -23.35
CA ILE A 45 22.24 -29.50 -22.80
C ILE A 45 21.87 -30.91 -23.28
N ASN A 46 21.01 -31.02 -24.30
CA ASN A 46 20.52 -32.27 -24.88
C ASN A 46 19.74 -33.17 -23.93
N ASP A 47 19.02 -32.56 -22.96
CA ASP A 47 18.10 -33.25 -22.06
C ASP A 47 16.70 -33.30 -22.71
N LYS A 48 16.18 -34.51 -22.96
CA LYS A 48 14.91 -34.75 -23.67
C LYS A 48 13.67 -34.66 -22.77
N ARG A 49 13.65 -33.73 -21.85
CA ARG A 49 12.47 -33.54 -20.99
C ARG A 49 11.26 -33.08 -21.80
N GLU A 50 10.10 -33.65 -21.51
CA GLU A 50 8.84 -33.16 -22.06
C GLU A 50 8.40 -31.86 -21.37
N TYR A 51 8.00 -30.86 -22.16
CA TYR A 51 7.63 -29.53 -21.62
C TYR A 51 6.38 -29.57 -20.73
N ILE A 52 5.36 -30.37 -21.09
CA ILE A 52 4.08 -30.39 -20.37
C ILE A 52 4.23 -30.91 -18.93
N PRO A 53 4.88 -32.05 -18.66
CA PRO A 53 5.14 -32.51 -17.30
C PRO A 53 5.94 -31.51 -16.48
N LEU A 54 6.99 -30.92 -17.05
CA LEU A 54 7.80 -29.88 -16.42
C LEU A 54 6.93 -28.66 -16.04
N LEU A 55 6.09 -28.19 -16.96
CA LEU A 55 5.18 -27.07 -16.73
C LEU A 55 4.22 -27.36 -15.59
N ILE A 56 3.60 -28.55 -15.56
CA ILE A 56 2.66 -28.94 -14.49
C ILE A 56 3.39 -28.95 -13.13
N ARG A 57 4.58 -29.52 -13.05
CA ARG A 57 5.41 -29.54 -11.82
C ARG A 57 5.71 -28.15 -11.30
N VAL A 58 6.23 -27.28 -12.16
CA VAL A 58 6.60 -25.91 -11.80
C VAL A 58 5.37 -25.08 -11.42
N MET A 59 4.26 -25.23 -12.14
CA MET A 59 3.02 -24.52 -11.84
C MET A 59 2.37 -24.96 -10.53
N ALA A 60 2.39 -26.26 -10.22
CA ALA A 60 1.93 -26.76 -8.93
C ALA A 60 2.76 -26.16 -7.79
N ALA A 61 4.09 -26.19 -7.90
CA ALA A 61 4.99 -25.58 -6.93
C ALA A 61 4.67 -24.08 -6.76
N ALA A 62 4.55 -23.35 -7.86
CA ALA A 62 4.26 -21.92 -7.87
C ALA A 62 2.95 -21.60 -7.13
N VAL A 63 1.87 -22.33 -7.40
CA VAL A 63 0.55 -22.10 -6.76
C VAL A 63 0.61 -22.35 -5.26
N PHE A 64 1.16 -23.49 -4.82
CA PHE A 64 1.23 -23.82 -3.39
C PHE A 64 2.17 -22.90 -2.62
N MET A 65 3.34 -22.56 -3.17
CA MET A 65 4.26 -21.57 -2.60
C MET A 65 3.59 -20.21 -2.49
N GLY A 66 2.98 -19.72 -3.57
CA GLY A 66 2.33 -18.42 -3.62
C GLY A 66 1.18 -18.29 -2.64
N PHE A 67 0.37 -19.32 -2.50
CA PHE A 67 -0.72 -19.36 -1.52
C PHE A 67 -0.16 -19.31 -0.08
N SER A 68 0.82 -20.15 0.24
CA SER A 68 1.44 -20.21 1.57
C SER A 68 2.11 -18.88 1.96
N ILE A 69 2.83 -18.25 1.04
CA ILE A 69 3.44 -16.94 1.23
C ILE A 69 2.35 -15.88 1.43
N ALA A 70 1.27 -15.91 0.67
CA ALA A 70 0.18 -14.94 0.78
C ALA A 70 -0.54 -15.02 2.14
N VAL A 71 -0.78 -16.23 2.64
CA VAL A 71 -1.36 -16.45 3.98
C VAL A 71 -0.41 -15.92 5.07
N PHE A 72 0.86 -16.24 4.94
CA PHE A 72 1.88 -15.81 5.90
C PHE A 72 2.07 -14.28 5.91
N GLU A 73 2.07 -13.61 4.74
CA GLU A 73 2.11 -12.16 4.64
C GLU A 73 0.91 -11.50 5.33
N GLY A 74 -0.27 -12.06 5.18
CA GLY A 74 -1.46 -11.59 5.89
C GLY A 74 -1.29 -11.64 7.42
N TYR A 75 -0.71 -12.72 7.93
CA TYR A 75 -0.41 -12.88 9.35
C TYR A 75 0.67 -11.91 9.84
N LEU A 76 1.78 -11.80 9.10
CA LEU A 76 2.89 -10.87 9.44
C LEU A 76 2.41 -9.42 9.45
N TYR A 77 1.60 -9.03 8.49
CA TYR A 77 1.08 -7.68 8.42
C TYR A 77 0.31 -7.30 9.70
N MET A 78 -0.54 -8.19 10.20
CA MET A 78 -1.33 -7.92 11.40
C MET A 78 -0.47 -7.93 12.68
N SER A 79 0.47 -8.87 12.80
CA SER A 79 1.20 -9.12 14.05
C SER A 79 2.46 -8.26 14.23
N PHE A 80 3.11 -7.86 13.13
CA PHE A 80 4.45 -7.26 13.18
C PHE A 80 4.55 -5.85 12.59
N ARG A 81 3.43 -5.23 12.20
CA ARG A 81 3.38 -3.90 11.57
C ARG A 81 4.17 -2.80 12.30
N LYS A 82 4.22 -2.87 13.63
CA LYS A 82 4.89 -1.87 14.49
C LYS A 82 6.33 -2.28 14.93
N LYS A 83 6.82 -3.43 14.48
CA LYS A 83 8.16 -3.93 14.85
C LYS A 83 9.27 -3.27 14.01
N PRO A 84 10.52 -3.29 14.51
CA PRO A 84 11.67 -2.77 13.76
C PRO A 84 11.78 -3.41 12.38
N PHE A 85 12.13 -2.60 11.39
CA PHE A 85 12.23 -3.00 9.99
C PHE A 85 13.12 -4.24 9.78
N LEU A 86 14.33 -4.23 10.38
CA LEU A 86 15.27 -5.34 10.27
C LEU A 86 14.67 -6.68 10.74
N LEU A 87 13.93 -6.66 11.85
CA LEU A 87 13.26 -7.86 12.37
C LEU A 87 12.22 -8.39 11.37
N ILE A 88 11.44 -7.51 10.75
CA ILE A 88 10.45 -7.89 9.75
C ILE A 88 11.13 -8.51 8.51
N VAL A 89 12.25 -7.95 8.06
CA VAL A 89 13.02 -8.49 6.93
C VAL A 89 13.56 -9.87 7.26
N ILE A 90 14.17 -10.06 8.43
CA ILE A 90 14.70 -11.36 8.87
C ILE A 90 13.58 -12.41 8.96
N LEU A 91 12.45 -12.07 9.60
CA LEU A 91 11.31 -12.99 9.73
C LEU A 91 10.75 -13.40 8.35
N ARG A 92 10.60 -12.44 7.45
CA ARG A 92 10.19 -12.73 6.06
C ARG A 92 11.18 -13.63 5.36
N SER A 93 12.48 -13.31 5.45
CA SER A 93 13.54 -14.07 4.80
C SER A 93 13.54 -15.53 5.25
N VAL A 94 13.55 -15.77 6.55
CA VAL A 94 13.56 -17.11 7.13
C VAL A 94 12.28 -17.88 6.76
N SER A 95 11.13 -17.25 6.92
CA SER A 95 9.86 -17.94 6.67
C SER A 95 9.62 -18.25 5.20
N TYR A 96 9.98 -17.33 4.29
CA TYR A 96 9.84 -17.60 2.86
C TYR A 96 10.83 -18.67 2.40
N SER A 97 12.08 -18.64 2.88
CA SER A 97 13.04 -19.71 2.60
C SER A 97 12.51 -21.07 3.06
N ALA A 98 11.94 -21.13 4.27
CA ALA A 98 11.34 -22.37 4.78
C ALA A 98 10.16 -22.86 3.95
N ILE A 99 9.21 -21.95 3.58
CA ILE A 99 8.05 -22.28 2.75
C ILE A 99 8.48 -22.78 1.36
N ILE A 100 9.42 -22.09 0.75
CA ILE A 100 9.94 -22.42 -0.58
C ILE A 100 10.62 -23.79 -0.55
N THR A 101 11.55 -24.00 0.38
CA THR A 101 12.28 -25.27 0.53
C THR A 101 11.31 -26.42 0.81
N PHE A 102 10.34 -26.23 1.69
CA PHE A 102 9.32 -27.23 1.98
C PHE A 102 8.56 -27.68 0.71
N TRP A 103 8.01 -26.74 -0.06
CA TRP A 103 7.25 -27.05 -1.25
C TRP A 103 8.10 -27.62 -2.40
N LEU A 104 9.38 -27.18 -2.50
CA LEU A 104 10.32 -27.79 -3.43
C LEU A 104 10.54 -29.27 -3.13
N ILE A 105 10.81 -29.60 -1.87
CA ILE A 105 11.04 -30.97 -1.45
C ILE A 105 9.78 -31.83 -1.69
N VAL A 106 8.62 -31.34 -1.29
CA VAL A 106 7.36 -32.09 -1.43
C VAL A 106 7.04 -32.35 -2.91
N ILE A 107 7.05 -31.32 -3.74
CA ILE A 107 6.59 -31.45 -5.14
C ILE A 107 7.60 -32.23 -5.98
N ASN A 108 8.90 -31.97 -5.81
CA ASN A 108 9.89 -32.76 -6.54
C ASN A 108 9.99 -34.20 -6.00
N GLY A 109 9.83 -34.41 -4.69
CA GLY A 109 9.77 -35.75 -4.11
C GLY A 109 8.59 -36.58 -4.65
N ILE A 110 7.41 -35.97 -4.80
CA ILE A 110 6.25 -36.61 -5.45
C ILE A 110 6.59 -36.96 -6.91
N TRP A 111 7.21 -36.01 -7.63
CA TRP A 111 7.56 -36.21 -9.04
C TRP A 111 8.55 -37.35 -9.23
N GLU A 112 9.65 -37.37 -8.46
CA GLU A 112 10.63 -38.45 -8.50
C GLU A 112 10.04 -39.81 -8.10
N SER A 113 9.08 -39.81 -7.16
CA SER A 113 8.33 -41.02 -6.78
C SER A 113 7.52 -41.58 -7.95
N ILE A 114 6.85 -40.72 -8.73
CA ILE A 114 6.08 -41.13 -9.90
C ILE A 114 6.99 -41.59 -11.04
N ASP A 115 7.99 -40.81 -11.39
CA ASP A 115 8.88 -41.09 -12.54
C ASP A 115 9.70 -42.38 -12.34
N ASN A 116 10.13 -42.62 -11.11
CA ASN A 116 10.95 -43.81 -10.79
C ASN A 116 10.15 -44.98 -10.20
N SER A 117 8.84 -44.84 -10.03
CA SER A 117 7.93 -45.87 -9.43
C SER A 117 8.42 -46.31 -8.02
N ILE A 118 8.88 -45.37 -7.20
CA ILE A 118 9.37 -45.58 -5.83
C ILE A 118 8.47 -44.96 -4.81
N SER A 119 8.67 -45.23 -3.51
CA SER A 119 7.90 -44.59 -2.46
C SER A 119 8.16 -43.09 -2.37
N PHE A 120 7.21 -42.33 -1.82
CA PHE A 120 7.39 -40.87 -1.63
C PHE A 120 8.66 -40.52 -0.84
N VAL A 121 8.95 -41.28 0.21
CA VAL A 121 10.13 -41.03 1.05
C VAL A 121 11.43 -41.25 0.23
N GLU A 122 11.48 -42.33 -0.56
CA GLU A 122 12.62 -42.57 -1.46
C GLU A 122 12.74 -41.50 -2.53
N GLY A 123 11.62 -41.01 -3.10
CA GLY A 123 11.61 -39.91 -4.05
C GLY A 123 12.14 -38.60 -3.44
N VAL A 124 11.78 -38.30 -2.19
CA VAL A 124 12.34 -37.15 -1.46
C VAL A 124 13.86 -37.32 -1.26
N VAL A 125 14.33 -38.48 -0.84
CA VAL A 125 15.76 -38.72 -0.65
C VAL A 125 16.49 -38.59 -1.97
N TYR A 126 15.94 -39.17 -3.06
CA TYR A 126 16.52 -39.09 -4.40
C TYR A 126 16.66 -37.64 -4.86
N TYR A 127 15.61 -36.82 -4.71
CA TYR A 127 15.63 -35.42 -5.06
C TYR A 127 16.66 -34.64 -4.23
N LEU A 128 16.73 -34.87 -2.90
CA LEU A 128 17.67 -34.16 -2.02
C LEU A 128 19.15 -34.48 -2.35
N GLN A 129 19.43 -35.64 -2.93
CA GLN A 129 20.76 -36.05 -3.40
C GLN A 129 21.06 -35.61 -4.83
N SER A 130 20.09 -35.10 -5.56
CA SER A 130 20.24 -34.68 -6.95
C SER A 130 20.91 -33.31 -7.08
N GLU A 131 21.63 -33.09 -8.17
CA GLU A 131 22.17 -31.78 -8.52
C GLU A 131 21.08 -30.76 -8.73
N ALA A 132 19.88 -31.18 -9.17
CA ALA A 132 18.72 -30.35 -9.37
C ALA A 132 18.29 -29.65 -8.07
N TYR A 133 18.40 -30.31 -6.92
CA TYR A 133 18.10 -29.70 -5.62
C TYR A 133 19.00 -28.49 -5.34
N LEU A 134 20.30 -28.63 -5.53
CA LEU A 134 21.26 -27.55 -5.31
C LEU A 134 21.05 -26.40 -6.28
N VAL A 135 20.80 -26.67 -7.56
CA VAL A 135 20.53 -25.64 -8.57
C VAL A 135 19.26 -24.89 -8.24
N ASN A 136 18.19 -25.59 -7.89
CA ASN A 136 16.90 -24.99 -7.50
C ASN A 136 17.06 -24.15 -6.23
N LEU A 137 17.76 -24.62 -5.22
CA LEU A 137 18.01 -23.90 -3.97
C LEU A 137 18.78 -22.59 -4.21
N VAL A 138 19.89 -22.66 -4.97
CA VAL A 138 20.70 -21.48 -5.31
C VAL A 138 19.88 -20.46 -6.11
N THR A 139 19.17 -20.94 -7.14
CA THR A 139 18.33 -20.08 -8.00
C THR A 139 17.27 -19.34 -7.16
N LEU A 140 16.61 -20.03 -6.23
CA LEU A 140 15.62 -19.43 -5.36
C LEU A 140 16.21 -18.46 -4.34
N ILE A 141 17.38 -18.74 -3.79
CA ILE A 141 18.08 -17.80 -2.90
C ILE A 141 18.42 -16.51 -3.65
N VAL A 142 18.98 -16.61 -4.85
CA VAL A 142 19.32 -15.44 -5.69
C VAL A 142 18.06 -14.64 -6.02
N LEU A 143 17.00 -15.30 -6.48
CA LEU A 143 15.74 -14.65 -6.80
C LEU A 143 15.14 -13.96 -5.58
N PHE A 144 15.18 -14.61 -4.43
CA PHE A 144 14.68 -14.08 -3.17
C PHE A 144 15.43 -12.81 -2.76
N ILE A 145 16.77 -12.79 -2.86
CA ILE A 145 17.58 -11.59 -2.60
C ILE A 145 17.17 -10.45 -3.54
N VAL A 146 16.95 -10.74 -4.83
CA VAL A 146 16.50 -9.73 -5.81
C VAL A 146 15.11 -9.18 -5.44
N ILE A 147 14.15 -10.06 -5.12
CA ILE A 147 12.79 -9.65 -4.73
C ILE A 147 12.81 -8.81 -3.44
N LEU A 148 13.61 -9.22 -2.44
CA LEU A 148 13.77 -8.43 -1.22
C LEU A 148 14.38 -7.07 -1.51
N GLY A 149 15.41 -7.00 -2.35
CA GLY A 149 16.04 -5.75 -2.75
C GLY A 149 15.06 -4.80 -3.44
N VAL A 150 14.29 -5.30 -4.41
CA VAL A 150 13.26 -4.52 -5.12
C VAL A 150 12.16 -4.06 -4.16
N ASN A 151 11.67 -4.92 -3.27
CA ASN A 151 10.66 -4.54 -2.28
C ASN A 151 11.21 -3.51 -1.30
N GLN A 152 12.48 -3.62 -0.91
CA GLN A 152 13.14 -2.66 -0.06
C GLN A 152 13.22 -1.29 -0.70
N ILE A 153 13.69 -1.21 -1.94
CA ILE A 153 13.75 0.04 -2.70
C ILE A 153 12.35 0.65 -2.85
N ASN A 154 11.35 -0.18 -3.19
CA ASN A 154 9.96 0.29 -3.31
C ASN A 154 9.36 0.76 -1.97
N SER A 155 9.84 0.28 -0.82
CA SER A 155 9.36 0.73 0.50
C SER A 155 9.91 2.10 0.91
N LEU A 156 11.03 2.51 0.35
CA LEU A 156 11.66 3.81 0.59
C LEU A 156 11.10 4.92 -0.31
N HIS A 157 10.46 4.54 -1.41
CA HIS A 157 9.87 5.45 -2.39
C HIS A 157 8.34 5.40 -2.33
N ARG A 158 7.67 6.42 -2.87
CA ARG A 158 6.22 6.40 -3.06
C ARG A 158 5.82 5.23 -3.95
N LYS A 159 4.65 4.70 -3.73
CA LYS A 159 4.13 3.55 -4.46
C LYS A 159 4.24 3.73 -5.98
N GLY A 160 4.99 2.83 -6.62
CA GLY A 160 5.20 2.84 -8.08
C GLY A 160 6.13 3.95 -8.59
N GLU A 161 6.75 4.75 -7.74
CA GLU A 161 7.66 5.83 -8.13
C GLU A 161 8.89 5.28 -8.85
N LEU A 162 9.49 4.21 -8.35
CA LEU A 162 10.60 3.52 -9.00
C LEU A 162 10.23 3.06 -10.42
N MET A 163 9.05 2.47 -10.61
CA MET A 163 8.59 2.03 -11.92
C MET A 163 8.31 3.22 -12.86
N LYS A 164 7.75 4.32 -12.33
CA LYS A 164 7.56 5.58 -13.09
C LYS A 164 8.92 6.13 -13.55
N PHE A 165 9.95 6.03 -12.70
CA PHE A 165 11.32 6.44 -13.01
C PHE A 165 11.96 5.55 -14.08
N ILE A 166 11.95 4.23 -13.92
CA ILE A 166 12.50 3.27 -14.89
C ILE A 166 11.85 3.39 -16.26
N LEU A 167 10.53 3.61 -16.29
CA LEU A 167 9.78 3.80 -17.54
C LEU A 167 9.91 5.22 -18.12
N GLY A 168 10.73 6.09 -17.54
CA GLY A 168 10.91 7.47 -17.99
C GLY A 168 9.67 8.36 -17.87
N ARG A 169 8.66 7.95 -17.07
CA ARG A 169 7.46 8.76 -16.85
C ARG A 169 7.80 10.05 -16.11
N PHE A 170 7.25 11.18 -16.59
CA PHE A 170 7.46 12.52 -16.00
C PHE A 170 8.90 13.04 -16.11
N HIS A 171 9.73 12.44 -16.97
CA HIS A 171 11.05 12.99 -17.29
C HIS A 171 10.92 14.37 -17.96
N GLN A 172 9.88 14.53 -18.78
CA GLN A 172 9.42 15.84 -19.23
C GLN A 172 8.20 16.26 -18.41
N PRO A 173 8.08 17.56 -18.07
CA PRO A 173 6.91 18.09 -17.36
C PRO A 173 5.61 17.73 -18.09
N LYS A 174 4.62 17.25 -17.34
CA LYS A 174 3.32 16.84 -17.89
C LYS A 174 2.18 17.38 -17.06
N GLU A 175 1.14 17.91 -17.70
CA GLU A 175 -0.09 18.29 -17.03
C GLU A 175 -0.96 17.04 -16.81
N ILE A 176 -1.42 16.87 -15.56
CA ILE A 176 -2.35 15.79 -15.17
C ILE A 176 -3.41 16.35 -14.23
N GLU A 177 -4.55 15.68 -14.12
CA GLU A 177 -5.54 15.96 -13.06
C GLU A 177 -5.25 15.13 -11.82
N GLN A 178 -5.23 15.80 -10.67
CA GLN A 178 -4.90 15.19 -9.37
C GLN A 178 -5.75 15.78 -8.26
N LEU A 179 -6.12 14.97 -7.26
CA LEU A 179 -6.70 15.42 -6.02
C LEU A 179 -5.64 15.49 -4.94
N PHE A 180 -5.75 16.49 -4.06
CA PHE A 180 -4.91 16.63 -2.86
C PHE A 180 -5.79 16.88 -1.64
N CYS A 181 -5.51 16.13 -0.57
CA CYS A 181 -6.11 16.30 0.73
C CYS A 181 -5.01 16.61 1.75
N PHE A 182 -5.09 17.78 2.34
CA PHE A 182 -4.26 18.21 3.46
C PHE A 182 -4.97 17.83 4.75
N ILE A 183 -4.32 17.11 5.63
CA ILE A 183 -4.86 16.62 6.90
C ILE A 183 -3.89 16.99 8.00
N ASP A 184 -4.36 17.79 8.95
CA ASP A 184 -3.52 18.39 10.00
C ASP A 184 -4.12 18.12 11.38
N LEU A 185 -3.28 17.84 12.37
CA LEU A 185 -3.70 17.57 13.74
C LEU A 185 -4.16 18.85 14.45
N ASN A 186 -5.27 18.76 15.15
CA ASN A 186 -5.73 19.83 16.01
C ASN A 186 -4.82 19.93 17.24
N HIS A 187 -4.48 21.18 17.63
CA HIS A 187 -3.70 21.45 18.86
C HIS A 187 -2.34 20.76 18.96
N SER A 188 -1.73 20.39 17.83
CA SER A 188 -0.47 19.65 17.79
C SER A 188 0.66 20.32 18.57
N THR A 189 0.81 21.63 18.49
CA THR A 189 1.81 22.41 19.24
C THR A 189 1.60 22.26 20.75
N THR A 190 0.38 22.41 21.23
CA THR A 190 0.05 22.26 22.66
C THR A 190 0.30 20.82 23.15
N ILE A 191 -0.07 19.83 22.32
CA ILE A 191 0.18 18.40 22.62
C ILE A 191 1.69 18.15 22.68
N ALA A 192 2.46 18.68 21.73
CA ALA A 192 3.91 18.54 21.68
C ALA A 192 4.61 19.16 22.91
N GLU A 193 4.19 20.36 23.32
CA GLU A 193 4.69 21.02 24.53
C GLU A 193 4.45 20.20 25.79
N LYS A 194 3.25 19.62 25.93
CA LYS A 194 2.88 18.82 27.11
C LYS A 194 3.48 17.42 27.14
N LEU A 195 3.61 16.77 25.99
CA LEU A 195 4.21 15.42 25.88
C LEU A 195 5.74 15.44 25.88
N GLY A 196 6.34 16.52 25.41
CA GLY A 196 7.74 16.60 25.05
C GLY A 196 8.05 15.83 23.76
N ASN A 197 9.18 16.15 23.14
CA ASN A 197 9.52 15.72 21.77
C ASN A 197 9.48 14.20 21.55
N LEU A 198 9.99 13.41 22.49
CA LEU A 198 10.05 11.94 22.33
C LEU A 198 8.68 11.28 22.38
N ARG A 199 7.82 11.69 23.33
CA ARG A 199 6.47 11.14 23.44
C ARG A 199 5.58 11.64 22.31
N PHE A 200 5.72 12.90 21.89
CA PHE A 200 5.01 13.44 20.72
C PHE A 200 5.42 12.71 19.44
N GLY A 201 6.71 12.44 19.22
CA GLY A 201 7.17 11.62 18.09
C GLY A 201 6.57 10.21 18.11
N SER A 202 6.44 9.59 19.30
CA SER A 202 5.77 8.29 19.45
C SER A 202 4.26 8.36 19.17
N PHE A 203 3.61 9.44 19.60
CA PHE A 203 2.20 9.72 19.32
C PHE A 203 1.94 9.87 17.82
N LEU A 204 2.75 10.65 17.09
CA LEU A 204 2.65 10.80 15.64
C LEU A 204 2.88 9.48 14.91
N LYS A 205 3.87 8.70 15.35
CA LYS A 205 4.16 7.39 14.77
C LYS A 205 2.98 6.43 14.92
N ASP A 206 2.35 6.39 16.10
CA ASP A 206 1.17 5.55 16.31
C ASP A 206 -0.02 6.06 15.49
N TYR A 207 -0.26 7.38 15.46
CA TYR A 207 -1.31 8.00 14.65
C TYR A 207 -1.16 7.65 13.17
N TYR A 208 -0.02 7.92 12.55
CA TYR A 208 0.22 7.62 11.13
C TYR A 208 0.11 6.12 10.81
N SER A 209 0.57 5.27 11.75
CA SER A 209 0.39 3.83 11.61
C SER A 209 -1.07 3.42 11.61
N ASP A 210 -1.89 4.02 12.46
CA ASP A 210 -3.27 3.61 12.65
C ASP A 210 -4.19 4.06 11.51
N ILE A 211 -3.94 5.22 10.91
CA ILE A 211 -4.71 5.71 9.75
C ILE A 211 -4.30 5.06 8.42
N THR A 212 -3.20 4.30 8.37
CA THR A 212 -2.65 3.75 7.12
C THR A 212 -3.65 2.86 6.36
N ASP A 213 -4.49 2.10 7.07
CA ASP A 213 -5.45 1.20 6.43
C ASP A 213 -6.58 1.96 5.71
N ALA A 214 -7.02 3.09 6.26
CA ALA A 214 -7.99 3.98 5.61
C ALA A 214 -7.39 4.60 4.32
N ILE A 215 -6.14 5.05 4.39
CA ILE A 215 -5.40 5.59 3.24
C ILE A 215 -5.29 4.52 2.14
N ARG A 216 -4.87 3.31 2.50
CA ARG A 216 -4.74 2.19 1.55
C ARG A 216 -6.07 1.81 0.93
N TYR A 217 -7.15 1.75 1.71
CA TYR A 217 -8.48 1.42 1.23
C TYR A 217 -8.99 2.45 0.22
N SER A 218 -8.79 3.75 0.49
CA SER A 218 -9.21 4.82 -0.41
C SER A 218 -8.44 4.83 -1.74
N GLY A 219 -7.29 4.15 -1.80
CA GLY A 219 -6.39 4.17 -2.94
C GLY A 219 -5.53 5.42 -3.01
N ALA A 220 -5.44 6.19 -1.91
CA ALA A 220 -4.55 7.33 -1.82
C ALA A 220 -3.08 6.95 -1.92
N GLU A 221 -2.30 7.84 -2.50
CA GLU A 221 -0.84 7.88 -2.37
C GLU A 221 -0.49 8.94 -1.31
N ILE A 222 0.43 8.62 -0.40
CA ILE A 222 0.97 9.62 0.52
C ILE A 222 1.95 10.47 -0.27
N TYR A 223 1.60 11.75 -0.45
CA TYR A 223 2.49 12.68 -1.14
C TYR A 223 3.63 13.11 -0.23
N MET A 224 3.32 13.53 1.00
CA MET A 224 4.32 14.05 1.93
C MET A 224 3.80 13.99 3.38
N TYR A 225 4.73 13.88 4.33
CA TYR A 225 4.51 14.20 5.74
C TYR A 225 5.24 15.50 6.04
N VAL A 226 4.57 16.47 6.65
CA VAL A 226 5.13 17.76 7.04
C VAL A 226 4.82 18.01 8.51
N GLY A 227 5.74 17.59 9.40
CA GLY A 227 5.49 17.65 10.84
C GLY A 227 4.34 16.73 11.25
N ASP A 228 3.23 17.31 11.67
CA ASP A 228 1.98 16.66 12.05
C ASP A 228 0.93 16.63 10.93
N GLU A 229 1.24 17.27 9.79
CA GLU A 229 0.39 17.25 8.60
C GLU A 229 0.73 16.07 7.68
N ILE A 230 -0.28 15.45 7.11
CA ILE A 230 -0.15 14.46 6.04
C ILE A 230 -0.87 14.94 4.79
N ILE A 231 -0.18 14.90 3.65
CA ILE A 231 -0.74 15.26 2.36
C ILE A 231 -0.98 13.99 1.56
N LEU A 232 -2.25 13.73 1.26
CA LEU A 232 -2.68 12.60 0.44
C LEU A 232 -2.99 13.06 -0.97
N SER A 233 -2.78 12.17 -1.95
CA SER A 233 -3.13 12.46 -3.34
C SER A 233 -3.80 11.26 -4.02
N TRP A 234 -4.67 11.55 -5.02
CA TRP A 234 -5.31 10.55 -5.87
C TRP A 234 -5.24 11.01 -7.32
N PRO A 235 -4.83 10.13 -8.26
CA PRO A 235 -4.92 10.45 -9.67
C PRO A 235 -6.39 10.51 -10.11
N VAL A 236 -6.74 11.55 -10.87
CA VAL A 236 -8.06 11.66 -11.46
C VAL A 236 -8.08 10.89 -12.79
N THR A 237 -8.95 9.92 -12.86
CA THR A 237 -9.20 9.09 -14.04
C THR A 237 -10.70 8.94 -14.25
N GLY A 238 -11.13 8.47 -15.40
CA GLY A 238 -12.56 8.18 -15.64
C GLY A 238 -13.16 7.13 -14.69
N LYS A 239 -12.33 6.47 -13.85
CA LYS A 239 -12.74 5.48 -12.85
C LYS A 239 -12.59 5.96 -11.41
N THR A 240 -12.30 7.24 -11.19
CA THR A 240 -12.11 7.80 -9.84
C THR A 240 -13.44 7.79 -9.07
N ASN A 241 -13.46 7.09 -7.94
CA ASN A 241 -14.62 7.04 -7.06
C ASN A 241 -14.46 8.10 -5.95
N TYR A 242 -15.14 9.22 -6.10
CA TYR A 242 -15.05 10.35 -5.16
C TYR A 242 -15.64 10.05 -3.78
N ASN A 243 -16.69 9.22 -3.68
CA ASN A 243 -17.21 8.76 -2.39
C ASN A 243 -16.14 7.97 -1.62
N LYS A 244 -15.35 7.16 -2.34
CA LYS A 244 -14.25 6.43 -1.74
C LYS A 244 -13.09 7.35 -1.30
N VAL A 245 -12.88 8.47 -2.00
CA VAL A 245 -11.93 9.51 -1.57
C VAL A 245 -12.42 10.17 -0.27
N LEU A 246 -13.69 10.57 -0.20
CA LEU A 246 -14.28 11.16 1.01
C LEU A 246 -14.25 10.17 2.18
N SER A 247 -14.55 8.89 1.93
CA SER A 247 -14.54 7.86 2.98
C SER A 247 -13.21 7.71 3.69
N CYS A 248 -12.09 8.11 3.07
CA CYS A 248 -10.77 8.07 3.68
C CYS A 248 -10.75 8.83 5.02
N PHE A 249 -11.24 10.06 5.03
CA PHE A 249 -11.28 10.91 6.22
C PHE A 249 -12.13 10.29 7.34
N PHE A 250 -13.35 9.86 7.03
CA PHE A 250 -14.26 9.29 8.02
C PHE A 250 -13.77 7.95 8.57
N MET A 251 -13.16 7.13 7.74
CA MET A 251 -12.53 5.88 8.18
C MET A 251 -11.33 6.14 9.10
N MET A 252 -10.55 7.18 8.84
CA MET A 252 -9.48 7.61 9.74
C MET A 252 -10.05 8.04 11.09
N LYS A 253 -11.09 8.87 11.11
CA LYS A 253 -11.78 9.29 12.36
C LYS A 253 -12.29 8.08 13.14
N GLU A 254 -12.98 7.17 12.48
CA GLU A 254 -13.52 5.97 13.12
C GLU A 254 -12.41 5.07 13.68
N THR A 255 -11.30 4.90 12.94
CA THR A 255 -10.15 4.12 13.42
C THR A 255 -9.55 4.71 14.70
N ILE A 256 -9.40 6.04 14.76
CA ILE A 256 -8.90 6.72 15.96
C ILE A 256 -9.90 6.63 17.11
N ARG A 257 -11.20 6.83 16.84
CA ARG A 257 -12.27 6.67 17.84
C ARG A 257 -12.27 5.29 18.50
N MET A 258 -12.06 4.22 17.72
CA MET A 258 -11.99 2.86 18.28
C MET A 258 -10.74 2.61 19.15
N LYS A 259 -9.74 3.47 19.04
CA LYS A 259 -8.50 3.39 19.83
C LYS A 259 -8.40 4.49 20.88
N GLU A 260 -9.49 5.19 21.15
CA GLU A 260 -9.54 6.31 22.08
C GLU A 260 -8.95 5.95 23.46
N ASP A 261 -9.40 4.84 24.05
CA ASP A 261 -8.89 4.37 25.34
C ASP A 261 -7.37 4.11 25.33
N VAL A 262 -6.84 3.55 24.23
CA VAL A 262 -5.41 3.28 24.09
C VAL A 262 -4.62 4.59 24.01
N TYR A 263 -5.11 5.57 23.27
CA TYR A 263 -4.48 6.89 23.16
C TYR A 263 -4.55 7.66 24.48
N MET A 264 -5.70 7.65 25.15
CA MET A 264 -5.87 8.29 26.44
C MET A 264 -4.95 7.66 27.51
N GLN A 265 -4.91 6.34 27.60
CA GLN A 265 -4.04 5.64 28.55
C GLN A 265 -2.54 5.92 28.29
N ARG A 266 -2.13 5.94 27.03
CA ARG A 266 -0.71 6.05 26.66
C ARG A 266 -0.19 7.47 26.62
N TYR A 267 -1.01 8.41 26.14
CA TYR A 267 -0.60 9.77 25.84
C TYR A 267 -1.38 10.83 26.62
N GLY A 268 -2.58 10.53 27.10
CA GLY A 268 -3.51 11.51 27.69
C GLY A 268 -4.20 12.40 26.64
N TYR A 269 -4.05 12.09 25.37
CA TYR A 269 -4.61 12.82 24.23
C TYR A 269 -5.03 11.85 23.15
N VAL A 270 -6.18 12.13 22.51
CA VAL A 270 -6.66 11.44 21.32
C VAL A 270 -6.36 12.29 20.09
N PRO A 271 -5.83 11.72 18.99
CA PRO A 271 -5.63 12.49 17.76
C PRO A 271 -6.96 13.01 17.20
N GLU A 272 -7.12 14.32 17.13
CA GLU A 272 -8.15 15.00 16.39
C GLU A 272 -7.53 15.72 15.21
N PHE A 273 -8.19 15.72 14.06
CA PHE A 273 -7.63 16.28 12.85
C PHE A 273 -8.72 16.86 11.94
N LYS A 274 -8.29 17.79 11.10
CA LYS A 274 -9.12 18.48 10.12
C LYS A 274 -8.52 18.30 8.73
N ALA A 275 -9.36 18.37 7.70
CA ALA A 275 -8.95 18.11 6.33
C ALA A 275 -9.53 19.12 5.33
N GLY A 276 -8.73 19.41 4.29
CA GLY A 276 -9.15 20.18 3.12
C GLY A 276 -8.83 19.42 1.83
N LEU A 277 -9.85 19.17 1.01
CA LEU A 277 -9.73 18.43 -0.24
C LEU A 277 -10.04 19.32 -1.44
N HIS A 278 -9.13 19.36 -2.38
CA HIS A 278 -9.29 20.03 -3.67
C HIS A 278 -8.69 19.21 -4.79
N GLY A 279 -9.10 19.49 -6.03
CA GLY A 279 -8.59 18.85 -7.21
C GLY A 279 -8.51 19.77 -8.40
N GLY A 280 -7.73 19.37 -9.38
CA GLY A 280 -7.56 20.12 -10.63
C GLY A 280 -6.32 19.69 -11.38
N LYS A 281 -5.97 20.47 -12.39
CA LYS A 281 -4.79 20.27 -13.22
C LYS A 281 -3.54 20.72 -12.49
N VAL A 282 -2.52 19.88 -12.49
CA VAL A 282 -1.19 20.14 -11.94
C VAL A 282 -0.13 19.73 -12.94
N LEU A 283 0.98 20.44 -12.94
CA LEU A 283 2.18 20.02 -13.64
C LEU A 283 2.94 19.03 -12.77
N VAL A 284 3.26 17.86 -13.29
CA VAL A 284 4.08 16.85 -12.63
C VAL A 284 5.40 16.69 -13.35
N THR A 285 6.49 16.65 -12.60
CA THR A 285 7.84 16.47 -13.17
C THR A 285 8.79 15.92 -12.10
N TRP A 286 9.90 15.34 -12.58
CA TRP A 286 11.05 15.02 -11.72
C TRP A 286 11.91 16.26 -11.51
N VAL A 287 12.37 16.44 -10.27
CA VAL A 287 13.33 17.48 -9.91
C VAL A 287 14.46 16.92 -9.05
N GLY A 288 15.58 17.64 -9.03
CA GLY A 288 16.75 17.35 -8.23
C GLY A 288 17.76 16.43 -8.91
N GLU A 289 19.04 16.65 -8.64
CA GLU A 289 20.15 15.81 -9.12
C GLU A 289 20.66 14.88 -8.00
N LEU A 290 20.84 15.40 -6.80
CA LEU A 290 21.31 14.64 -5.64
C LEU A 290 20.23 13.77 -5.05
N LYS A 291 18.98 14.27 -5.03
CA LYS A 291 17.79 13.57 -4.62
C LYS A 291 16.68 13.81 -5.64
N LYS A 292 16.31 12.78 -6.36
CA LYS A 292 15.23 12.88 -7.37
C LYS A 292 13.88 12.66 -6.71
N GLU A 293 12.98 13.61 -6.90
CA GLU A 293 11.61 13.56 -6.38
C GLU A 293 10.61 13.96 -7.46
N ILE A 294 9.44 13.33 -7.45
CA ILE A 294 8.28 13.79 -8.22
C ILE A 294 7.65 14.94 -7.45
N ILE A 295 7.58 16.10 -8.08
CA ILE A 295 6.86 17.25 -7.53
C ILE A 295 5.62 17.56 -8.38
N TYR A 296 4.63 18.13 -7.70
CA TYR A 296 3.44 18.67 -8.34
C TYR A 296 3.47 20.18 -8.21
N LEU A 297 3.36 20.87 -9.34
CA LEU A 297 3.37 22.33 -9.42
C LEU A 297 2.00 22.81 -9.88
N GLY A 298 1.54 23.89 -9.28
CA GLY A 298 0.25 24.51 -9.60
C GLY A 298 -0.49 24.97 -8.36
N ASP A 299 -1.60 25.60 -8.56
CA ASP A 299 -2.38 26.22 -7.49
C ASP A 299 -3.23 25.22 -6.67
N VAL A 300 -3.40 23.99 -7.16
CA VAL A 300 -4.27 22.98 -6.53
C VAL A 300 -3.82 22.65 -5.10
N LEU A 301 -2.50 22.50 -4.88
CA LEU A 301 -1.97 22.21 -3.54
C LEU A 301 -2.20 23.40 -2.59
N ASN A 302 -1.90 24.61 -3.05
CA ASN A 302 -2.10 25.82 -2.25
C ASN A 302 -3.58 26.02 -1.89
N THR A 303 -4.47 25.72 -2.83
CA THR A 303 -5.92 25.81 -2.61
C THR A 303 -6.39 24.76 -1.61
N ALA A 304 -5.94 23.51 -1.72
CA ALA A 304 -6.29 22.44 -0.78
C ALA A 304 -5.82 22.75 0.65
N SER A 305 -4.57 23.25 0.81
CA SER A 305 -4.03 23.67 2.09
C SER A 305 -4.84 24.81 2.73
N ARG A 306 -5.26 25.79 1.94
CA ARG A 306 -6.11 26.91 2.43
C ARG A 306 -7.47 26.44 2.85
N ILE A 307 -8.11 25.56 2.07
CA ILE A 307 -9.41 24.96 2.44
C ILE A 307 -9.28 24.26 3.79
N GLN A 308 -8.19 23.52 4.02
CA GLN A 308 -7.91 22.89 5.31
C GLN A 308 -7.77 23.92 6.44
N GLY A 309 -7.02 25.01 6.19
CA GLY A 309 -6.83 26.09 7.18
C GLY A 309 -8.15 26.77 7.62
N GLU A 310 -9.15 26.80 6.77
CA GLU A 310 -10.46 27.40 7.06
C GLU A 310 -11.39 26.52 7.90
N CYS A 311 -11.08 25.24 8.08
CA CYS A 311 -11.90 24.33 8.88
C CYS A 311 -12.16 24.86 10.29
N LYS A 312 -11.13 25.43 10.94
CA LYS A 312 -11.27 26.00 12.29
C LYS A 312 -12.25 27.18 12.32
N ARG A 313 -12.17 28.09 11.35
CA ARG A 313 -13.06 29.26 11.25
C ARG A 313 -14.50 28.83 11.01
N MET A 314 -14.70 27.79 10.21
CA MET A 314 -16.03 27.28 9.84
C MET A 314 -16.59 26.25 10.83
N GLY A 315 -15.87 25.92 11.90
CA GLY A 315 -16.32 24.98 12.92
C GLY A 315 -16.60 23.58 12.38
N CYS A 316 -15.75 23.09 11.46
CA CYS A 316 -15.91 21.78 10.84
C CYS A 316 -14.57 21.07 10.67
N ASP A 317 -14.60 19.76 10.53
CA ASP A 317 -13.39 18.94 10.42
C ASP A 317 -13.02 18.63 8.97
N PHE A 318 -13.98 18.74 8.03
CA PHE A 318 -13.70 18.39 6.63
C PHE A 318 -14.39 19.34 5.66
N LEU A 319 -13.58 19.99 4.85
CA LEU A 319 -14.01 20.88 3.77
C LEU A 319 -13.55 20.36 2.41
N VAL A 320 -14.41 20.52 1.42
CA VAL A 320 -14.12 20.22 0.02
C VAL A 320 -14.45 21.40 -0.87
N SER A 321 -13.75 21.54 -1.97
CA SER A 321 -14.06 22.58 -2.98
C SER A 321 -15.26 22.20 -3.86
N GLU A 322 -15.83 23.19 -4.55
CA GLU A 322 -16.86 23.01 -5.58
C GLU A 322 -16.42 21.99 -6.64
N TYR A 323 -15.13 21.97 -7.04
CA TYR A 323 -14.59 20.98 -7.97
C TYR A 323 -14.85 19.54 -7.50
N ILE A 324 -14.72 19.25 -6.22
CA ILE A 324 -14.97 17.92 -5.66
C ILE A 324 -16.47 17.63 -5.60
N LYS A 325 -17.25 18.59 -5.09
CA LYS A 325 -18.71 18.48 -4.95
C LYS A 325 -19.38 18.17 -6.29
N ASP A 326 -18.97 18.83 -7.36
CA ASP A 326 -19.57 18.68 -8.70
C ASP A 326 -19.22 17.33 -9.38
N LYS A 327 -18.21 16.64 -8.90
CA LYS A 327 -17.80 15.30 -9.36
C LYS A 327 -18.53 14.16 -8.64
N ILE A 328 -19.25 14.45 -7.57
CA ILE A 328 -19.99 13.47 -6.79
C ILE A 328 -21.42 13.44 -7.30
N LEU A 329 -21.78 12.38 -8.03
CA LEU A 329 -23.12 12.23 -8.62
C LEU A 329 -24.14 11.71 -7.62
N ASP A 330 -23.72 10.80 -6.73
CA ASP A 330 -24.55 10.18 -5.69
C ASP A 330 -23.79 10.21 -4.35
N PRO A 331 -23.99 11.26 -3.54
CA PRO A 331 -23.21 11.44 -2.32
C PRO A 331 -23.67 10.46 -1.23
N GLU A 332 -22.71 9.66 -0.73
CA GLU A 332 -22.90 8.85 0.49
C GLU A 332 -22.81 9.68 1.78
N TYR A 333 -22.45 10.97 1.66
CA TYR A 333 -22.25 11.92 2.75
C TYR A 333 -23.08 13.18 2.52
N THR A 334 -23.47 13.86 3.59
CA THR A 334 -24.08 15.19 3.48
C THR A 334 -23.01 16.21 3.10
N ILE A 335 -23.27 16.99 2.03
CA ILE A 335 -22.35 17.99 1.50
C ILE A 335 -23.08 19.33 1.44
N ASP A 336 -22.83 20.19 2.43
CA ASP A 336 -23.49 21.47 2.60
C ASP A 336 -22.59 22.64 2.24
N PHE A 337 -23.14 23.66 1.61
CA PHE A 337 -22.40 24.90 1.36
C PHE A 337 -21.90 25.50 2.69
N ALA A 338 -20.62 25.83 2.75
CA ALA A 338 -20.02 26.41 3.94
C ALA A 338 -19.67 27.89 3.76
N ASP A 339 -18.95 28.25 2.71
CA ASP A 339 -18.52 29.64 2.45
C ASP A 339 -17.88 29.79 1.05
N GLU A 340 -17.50 31.03 0.72
CA GLU A 340 -16.66 31.34 -0.45
C GLU A 340 -15.29 31.82 0.02
N LEU A 341 -14.23 31.24 -0.57
CA LEU A 341 -12.84 31.62 -0.30
C LEU A 341 -12.25 32.35 -1.49
N VAL A 342 -11.51 33.41 -1.23
CA VAL A 342 -10.66 34.09 -2.24
C VAL A 342 -9.23 33.59 -2.08
N PRO A 343 -8.73 32.72 -2.97
CA PRO A 343 -7.35 32.29 -2.90
C PRO A 343 -6.39 33.47 -3.10
N ARG A 344 -5.32 33.54 -2.30
CA ARG A 344 -4.35 34.66 -2.36
C ARG A 344 -3.71 34.71 -3.74
N GLY A 345 -3.82 35.84 -4.43
CA GLY A 345 -3.34 36.01 -5.80
C GLY A 345 -4.32 35.58 -6.90
N LYS A 346 -5.58 35.29 -6.56
CA LYS A 346 -6.67 35.09 -7.51
C LYS A 346 -7.80 36.08 -7.27
N GLU A 347 -8.45 36.49 -8.35
CA GLU A 347 -9.68 37.28 -8.30
C GLU A 347 -10.93 36.41 -8.18
N SER A 348 -10.84 35.14 -8.61
CA SER A 348 -11.96 34.20 -8.59
C SER A 348 -12.18 33.58 -7.21
N LYS A 349 -13.39 33.66 -6.71
CA LYS A 349 -13.84 32.97 -5.48
C LYS A 349 -13.99 31.46 -5.74
N ILE A 350 -13.71 30.68 -4.73
CA ILE A 350 -13.92 29.22 -4.73
C ILE A 350 -14.94 28.91 -3.64
N LYS A 351 -16.05 28.28 -4.01
CA LYS A 351 -17.00 27.77 -3.05
C LYS A 351 -16.47 26.54 -2.36
N VAL A 352 -16.67 26.50 -1.06
CA VAL A 352 -16.29 25.37 -0.22
C VAL A 352 -17.52 24.81 0.49
N TYR A 353 -17.47 23.51 0.70
CA TYR A 353 -18.57 22.72 1.23
C TYR A 353 -18.09 21.89 2.41
N ARG A 354 -18.89 21.84 3.47
CA ARG A 354 -18.69 20.95 4.60
C ARG A 354 -19.15 19.54 4.22
N VAL A 355 -18.36 18.55 4.58
CA VAL A 355 -18.75 17.14 4.42
C VAL A 355 -19.01 16.55 5.80
N VAL A 356 -20.18 15.94 5.98
CA VAL A 356 -20.61 15.32 7.24
C VAL A 356 -21.02 13.88 6.96
N ASP A 357 -20.68 12.97 7.86
CA ASP A 357 -21.19 11.61 7.81
C ASP A 357 -22.66 11.59 8.24
N ALA A 358 -23.55 11.17 7.35
CA ALA A 358 -24.98 11.08 7.63
C ALA A 358 -25.35 10.08 8.75
N THR A 359 -24.39 9.20 9.13
CA THR A 359 -24.59 8.19 10.18
C THR A 359 -24.13 8.66 11.56
N SER A 360 -23.60 9.89 11.68
CA SER A 360 -23.02 10.43 12.92
C SER A 360 -24.02 11.24 13.78
N ASN A 361 -25.33 11.18 13.48
CA ASN A 361 -26.41 11.77 14.29
C ASN A 361 -27.01 10.74 15.24
#